data_82db85aa2cd7ed08b1d21e848f456a78
#
_entry.id   82db85aa2cd7ed08b1d21e848f456a78
#
_cell.length_a   1.000
_cell.length_b   1.000
_cell.length_c   1.000
_cell.angle_alpha   90.00
_cell.angle_beta   90.00
_cell.angle_gamma   90.00
#
_symmetry.space_group_name_H-M   'P 1'
#
loop_
_entity.id
_entity.type
_entity.pdbx_description
1 polymer ?
#
loop_
_entity_poly.entity_id
_entity_poly.type
_entity_poly.pdbx_seq_one_letter_code
_entity_poly.pdbx_strand_id
1 'polypeptide(L)'
;TTTTTTTTTTTAAPAVESKADTTTTTAAPEESVADTTTSADDTTSTGDEAKGTYENDVYTSDLYTFKIDSKKWAMQESAGVDVMFTYADAGDDAELESASINVISMSNDLLNGLTASDYADQIKQTYNSMDGYTVTNDKEDKFAGKDAYIVDVTGEIGSQKVLLNQIITSDNGNLVVITYGASENAYSKLSDEFKTVLDSFELK
;
A
#
# COMPACT_ATOMS: atom_id res chain seq x y z
N THR A 1 -5.49 20.57 30.68
CA THR A 1 -4.59 20.17 29.60
C THR A 1 -5.14 18.84 29.08
N THR A 2 -5.88 18.89 28.00
CA THR A 2 -6.51 17.71 27.39
C THR A 2 -5.67 17.39 26.17
N THR A 3 -4.96 16.25 26.20
CA THR A 3 -4.18 15.76 25.07
C THR A 3 -5.12 15.00 24.14
N THR A 4 -5.36 15.54 22.97
CA THR A 4 -6.14 14.87 21.93
C THR A 4 -5.17 14.09 21.06
N THR A 5 -5.18 12.76 21.17
CA THR A 5 -4.42 11.88 20.29
C THR A 5 -5.23 11.71 18.99
N THR A 6 -4.75 12.28 17.91
CA THR A 6 -5.35 12.09 16.59
C THR A 6 -4.75 10.83 15.97
N THR A 7 -5.52 9.76 15.89
CA THR A 7 -5.15 8.54 15.17
C THR A 7 -5.42 8.77 13.68
N THR A 8 -4.37 8.94 12.89
CA THR A 8 -4.49 9.03 11.43
C THR A 8 -4.66 7.62 10.87
N THR A 9 -5.86 7.28 10.46
CA THR A 9 -6.12 6.02 9.75
C THR A 9 -5.75 6.22 8.28
N THR A 10 -4.61 5.72 7.89
CA THR A 10 -4.22 5.68 6.47
C THR A 10 -5.07 4.60 5.79
N THR A 11 -5.97 5.02 4.91
CA THR A 11 -6.79 4.09 4.13
C THR A 11 -5.90 3.47 3.04
N ALA A 12 -5.54 2.21 3.20
CA ALA A 12 -4.99 1.41 2.13
C ALA A 12 -6.02 1.30 0.99
N ALA A 13 -5.57 1.21 -0.24
CA ALA A 13 -6.44 0.97 -1.38
C ALA A 13 -7.34 -0.26 -1.10
N PRO A 14 -8.63 -0.23 -1.48
CA PRO A 14 -9.52 -1.33 -1.17
C PRO A 14 -9.03 -2.60 -1.86
N ALA A 15 -8.73 -3.61 -1.05
CA ALA A 15 -8.55 -4.97 -1.54
C ALA A 15 -9.89 -5.45 -2.09
N VAL A 16 -9.88 -6.01 -3.30
CA VAL A 16 -11.09 -6.58 -3.91
C VAL A 16 -11.44 -7.86 -3.15
N GLU A 17 -12.44 -7.82 -2.28
CA GLU A 17 -12.97 -9.01 -1.63
C GLU A 17 -13.66 -9.92 -2.65
N SER A 18 -13.10 -11.10 -2.84
CA SER A 18 -13.78 -12.23 -3.47
C SER A 18 -14.88 -12.74 -2.54
N LYS A 19 -16.12 -12.60 -2.97
CA LYS A 19 -17.32 -13.03 -2.25
C LYS A 19 -17.41 -14.55 -2.22
N ALA A 20 -17.04 -15.17 -1.10
CA ALA A 20 -17.47 -16.52 -0.76
C ALA A 20 -18.56 -16.43 0.32
N ASP A 21 -19.76 -16.81 -0.07
CA ASP A 21 -20.94 -16.92 0.77
C ASP A 21 -20.78 -18.10 1.73
N THR A 22 -20.83 -17.91 3.04
CA THR A 22 -21.28 -18.95 3.99
C THR A 22 -21.76 -18.34 5.32
N THR A 23 -22.94 -18.72 5.63
CA THR A 23 -23.91 -18.48 6.68
C THR A 23 -23.40 -18.59 8.13
N THR A 24 -23.78 -17.59 8.93
CA THR A 24 -24.33 -17.59 10.32
C THR A 24 -23.78 -18.54 11.41
N THR A 25 -23.35 -18.03 12.58
CA THR A 25 -24.04 -18.15 13.87
C THR A 25 -23.40 -17.31 14.99
N THR A 26 -24.26 -16.62 15.72
CA THR A 26 -24.11 -15.77 16.90
C THR A 26 -23.60 -16.52 18.14
N ALA A 27 -22.71 -15.91 18.94
CA ALA A 27 -22.79 -15.77 20.40
C ALA A 27 -21.60 -15.03 20.99
N ALA A 28 -21.83 -14.01 21.78
CA ALA A 28 -20.98 -13.47 22.86
C ALA A 28 -21.67 -13.88 24.19
N PRO A 29 -21.14 -13.58 25.40
CA PRO A 29 -19.83 -13.13 25.86
C PRO A 29 -19.29 -13.96 27.06
N GLU A 30 -18.11 -13.71 27.60
CA GLU A 30 -17.85 -13.37 29.02
C GLU A 30 -16.35 -13.35 29.35
N GLU A 31 -16.01 -12.45 30.27
CA GLU A 31 -14.71 -12.15 30.87
C GLU A 31 -14.09 -13.34 31.63
N SER A 32 -12.75 -13.40 31.66
CA SER A 32 -12.01 -13.67 32.93
C SER A 32 -10.51 -13.41 32.81
N VAL A 33 -10.00 -12.66 33.75
CA VAL A 33 -8.60 -12.32 34.03
C VAL A 33 -7.85 -13.52 34.57
N ALA A 34 -6.61 -13.77 34.12
CA ALA A 34 -5.50 -14.19 34.99
C ALA A 34 -4.17 -14.32 34.23
N ASP A 35 -3.22 -13.60 34.76
CA ASP A 35 -1.77 -13.65 34.68
C ASP A 35 -1.17 -15.07 34.65
N THR A 36 -0.19 -15.36 33.79
CA THR A 36 1.06 -16.04 34.15
C THR A 36 2.04 -16.19 32.97
N THR A 37 3.26 -15.76 33.25
CA THR A 37 4.51 -15.94 32.51
C THR A 37 4.80 -17.33 31.96
N THR A 38 5.53 -17.38 30.82
CA THR A 38 6.66 -18.24 30.46
C THR A 38 6.53 -19.10 29.21
N SER A 39 7.54 -18.97 28.41
CA SER A 39 8.16 -19.94 27.48
C SER A 39 7.69 -19.97 26.03
N ALA A 40 8.70 -19.75 25.20
CA ALA A 40 8.74 -20.04 23.78
C ALA A 40 8.20 -21.44 23.47
N ASP A 41 7.27 -21.50 22.54
CA ASP A 41 7.22 -22.57 21.56
C ASP A 41 6.34 -22.18 20.38
N ASP A 42 6.90 -22.38 19.24
CA ASP A 42 6.38 -22.57 17.89
C ASP A 42 4.85 -22.51 17.75
N THR A 43 4.35 -21.32 17.39
CA THR A 43 3.00 -21.21 16.84
C THR A 43 3.12 -20.66 15.43
N THR A 44 2.94 -21.54 14.46
CA THR A 44 2.75 -21.23 13.05
C THR A 44 1.63 -20.18 12.92
N SER A 45 2.04 -18.92 12.93
CA SER A 45 1.18 -17.80 12.57
C SER A 45 1.05 -17.81 11.04
N THR A 46 -0.11 -18.21 10.54
CA THR A 46 -0.53 -17.87 9.17
C THR A 46 -0.95 -16.40 9.16
N GLY A 47 -0.02 -15.51 9.46
CA GLY A 47 -0.14 -14.07 9.28
C GLY A 47 0.76 -13.67 8.11
N ASP A 48 0.31 -12.76 7.29
CA ASP A 48 1.05 -12.20 6.17
C ASP A 48 2.49 -11.84 6.59
N GLU A 49 3.42 -12.77 6.34
CA GLU A 49 4.84 -12.46 6.45
C GLU A 49 5.17 -11.43 5.35
N ALA A 50 5.88 -10.38 5.71
CA ALA A 50 6.41 -9.44 4.73
C ALA A 50 7.11 -10.23 3.61
N LYS A 51 6.60 -10.11 2.37
CA LYS A 51 7.05 -10.93 1.23
C LYS A 51 8.47 -10.59 0.76
N GLY A 52 9.29 -9.97 1.61
CA GLY A 52 10.65 -9.57 1.27
C GLY A 52 11.48 -9.12 2.46
N THR A 53 12.71 -8.69 2.18
CA THR A 53 13.67 -8.19 3.17
C THR A 53 14.02 -6.73 2.87
N TYR A 54 14.27 -5.96 3.93
CA TYR A 54 14.72 -4.57 3.83
C TYR A 54 16.07 -4.41 4.52
N GLU A 55 17.12 -4.21 3.76
CA GLU A 55 18.49 -4.08 4.26
C GLU A 55 19.29 -3.06 3.42
N ASN A 56 20.10 -2.22 4.09
CA ASN A 56 20.99 -1.26 3.43
C ASN A 56 20.26 -0.35 2.40
N ASP A 57 19.10 0.18 2.79
CA ASP A 57 18.26 1.03 1.93
C ASP A 57 17.74 0.32 0.66
N VAL A 58 17.69 -1.00 0.65
CA VAL A 58 17.15 -1.80 -0.45
C VAL A 58 16.08 -2.75 0.07
N TYR A 59 14.89 -2.66 -0.49
CA TYR A 59 13.86 -3.69 -0.32
C TYR A 59 13.98 -4.71 -1.44
N THR A 60 13.92 -5.99 -1.07
CA THR A 60 14.03 -7.11 -2.00
C THR A 60 12.95 -8.15 -1.71
N SER A 61 12.14 -8.44 -2.71
CA SER A 61 11.20 -9.58 -2.73
C SER A 61 11.59 -10.57 -3.82
N ASP A 62 10.80 -11.61 -3.99
CA ASP A 62 10.99 -12.59 -5.08
C ASP A 62 10.71 -11.98 -6.47
N LEU A 63 9.87 -10.95 -6.54
CA LEU A 63 9.35 -10.40 -7.78
C LEU A 63 9.95 -9.05 -8.19
N TYR A 64 10.47 -8.29 -7.23
CA TYR A 64 10.99 -6.95 -7.47
C TYR A 64 11.99 -6.54 -6.40
N THR A 65 12.76 -5.51 -6.71
CA THR A 65 13.64 -4.81 -5.76
C THR A 65 13.58 -3.31 -6.03
N PHE A 66 13.80 -2.50 -4.99
CA PHE A 66 13.91 -1.06 -5.12
C PHE A 66 14.71 -0.45 -3.96
N LYS A 67 15.20 0.78 -4.16
CA LYS A 67 15.94 1.53 -3.14
C LYS A 67 15.04 2.55 -2.46
N ILE A 68 15.15 2.64 -1.15
CA ILE A 68 14.42 3.61 -0.33
C ILE A 68 15.25 3.96 0.90
N ASP A 69 15.53 5.25 1.11
CA ASP A 69 16.43 5.75 2.16
C ASP A 69 15.82 5.55 3.55
N SER A 70 16.43 4.70 4.38
CA SER A 70 15.99 4.40 5.76
C SER A 70 16.04 5.59 6.71
N LYS A 71 16.73 6.67 6.36
CA LYS A 71 16.74 7.90 7.14
C LYS A 71 15.50 8.75 6.91
N LYS A 72 14.84 8.55 5.76
CA LYS A 72 13.67 9.32 5.36
C LYS A 72 12.38 8.51 5.45
N TRP A 73 12.45 7.22 5.23
CA TRP A 73 11.30 6.34 5.15
C TRP A 73 11.34 5.24 6.20
N ALA A 74 10.25 5.00 6.87
CA ALA A 74 10.09 3.92 7.83
C ALA A 74 9.20 2.83 7.25
N MET A 75 9.69 1.59 7.25
CA MET A 75 8.88 0.43 6.90
C MET A 75 7.79 0.20 7.94
N GLN A 76 6.58 -0.08 7.49
CA GLN A 76 5.41 -0.34 8.31
C GLN A 76 4.85 -1.73 8.02
N GLU A 77 4.38 -2.40 9.05
CA GLU A 77 3.57 -3.60 8.87
C GLU A 77 2.16 -3.19 8.44
N SER A 78 1.67 -3.77 7.36
CA SER A 78 0.32 -3.51 6.86
C SER A 78 -0.23 -4.77 6.21
N ALA A 79 -1.40 -5.22 6.68
CA ALA A 79 -2.06 -6.39 6.11
C ALA A 79 -2.50 -6.15 4.66
N GLY A 80 -2.35 -7.16 3.83
CA GLY A 80 -2.79 -7.12 2.43
C GLY A 80 -1.86 -6.39 1.46
N VAL A 81 -0.67 -5.97 1.91
CA VAL A 81 0.40 -5.44 1.06
C VAL A 81 1.68 -6.24 1.25
N ASP A 82 2.57 -6.23 0.26
CA ASP A 82 3.87 -6.89 0.40
C ASP A 82 4.79 -6.05 1.29
N VAL A 83 4.73 -4.74 1.12
CA VAL A 83 5.49 -3.77 1.91
C VAL A 83 4.81 -2.41 1.87
N MET A 84 4.94 -1.66 2.96
CA MET A 84 4.53 -0.27 3.08
C MET A 84 5.66 0.54 3.73
N PHE A 85 5.88 1.73 3.21
CA PHE A 85 6.76 2.74 3.80
C PHE A 85 5.99 4.04 4.01
N THR A 86 6.24 4.68 5.14
CA THR A 86 5.75 6.03 5.44
C THR A 86 6.92 6.98 5.59
N TYR A 87 6.73 8.25 5.22
CA TYR A 87 7.78 9.25 5.34
C TYR A 87 7.97 9.62 6.82
N ALA A 88 9.21 9.51 7.31
CA ALA A 88 9.57 9.65 8.73
C ALA A 88 10.45 10.87 9.01
N ASP A 89 11.05 11.49 7.99
CA ASP A 89 11.90 12.69 8.14
C ASP A 89 11.08 13.99 7.95
N ALA A 90 9.94 14.06 8.64
CA ALA A 90 9.00 15.18 8.53
C ALA A 90 9.47 16.44 9.25
N GLY A 91 10.37 16.32 10.24
CA GLY A 91 10.81 17.45 11.06
C GLY A 91 9.63 18.17 11.73
N ASP A 92 9.52 19.47 11.48
CA ASP A 92 8.39 20.29 11.98
C ASP A 92 7.18 20.30 11.03
N ASP A 93 7.25 19.61 9.89
CA ASP A 93 6.21 19.58 8.87
C ASP A 93 5.39 18.28 8.92
N ALA A 94 4.43 18.23 9.83
CA ALA A 94 3.57 17.06 10.03
C ALA A 94 2.76 16.63 8.79
N GLU A 95 2.63 17.49 7.76
CA GLU A 95 1.96 17.10 6.52
C GLU A 95 2.76 16.04 5.75
N LEU A 96 4.10 16.04 5.87
CA LEU A 96 4.96 15.08 5.21
C LEU A 96 4.72 13.63 5.70
N GLU A 97 4.27 13.46 6.95
CA GLU A 97 3.91 12.15 7.51
C GLU A 97 2.73 11.49 6.79
N SER A 98 1.98 12.25 5.99
CA SER A 98 0.91 11.71 5.14
C SER A 98 1.42 10.90 3.96
N ALA A 99 2.72 11.02 3.62
CA ALA A 99 3.28 10.38 2.46
C ALA A 99 3.55 8.89 2.72
N SER A 100 3.14 8.07 1.76
CA SER A 100 3.35 6.63 1.80
C SER A 100 3.65 6.06 0.41
N ILE A 101 4.35 4.93 0.42
CA ILE A 101 4.56 4.06 -0.74
C ILE A 101 4.21 2.66 -0.28
N ASN A 102 3.35 1.96 -1.02
CA ASN A 102 3.09 0.55 -0.79
C ASN A 102 3.14 -0.24 -2.09
N VAL A 103 3.48 -1.51 -1.97
CA VAL A 103 3.53 -2.44 -3.09
C VAL A 103 2.73 -3.68 -2.76
N ILE A 104 1.96 -4.13 -3.72
CA ILE A 104 1.19 -5.38 -3.68
C ILE A 104 1.59 -6.19 -4.90
N SER A 105 1.87 -7.47 -4.71
CA SER A 105 2.01 -8.41 -5.81
C SER A 105 0.96 -9.51 -5.73
N MET A 106 0.47 -9.91 -6.88
CA MET A 106 -0.57 -10.94 -7.02
C MET A 106 -0.21 -11.87 -8.17
N SER A 107 -0.32 -13.19 -7.95
CA SER A 107 -0.13 -14.15 -9.03
C SER A 107 -1.35 -14.19 -9.97
N ASN A 108 -1.12 -14.42 -11.25
CA ASN A 108 -2.20 -14.55 -12.24
C ASN A 108 -3.18 -15.69 -11.91
N ASP A 109 -2.73 -16.72 -11.22
CA ASP A 109 -3.59 -17.84 -10.80
C ASP A 109 -4.67 -17.36 -9.81
N LEU A 110 -4.35 -16.37 -8.96
CA LEU A 110 -5.29 -15.75 -8.03
C LEU A 110 -6.23 -14.77 -8.75
N LEU A 111 -5.76 -14.16 -9.84
CA LEU A 111 -6.50 -13.14 -10.59
C LEU A 111 -7.38 -13.74 -11.70
N ASN A 112 -7.43 -15.07 -11.87
CA ASN A 112 -8.20 -15.74 -12.94
C ASN A 112 -7.89 -15.21 -14.34
N GLY A 113 -6.62 -14.86 -14.62
CA GLY A 113 -6.17 -14.34 -15.90
C GLY A 113 -6.45 -12.85 -16.12
N LEU A 114 -6.72 -12.09 -15.06
CA LEU A 114 -6.88 -10.64 -15.12
C LEU A 114 -5.57 -9.99 -15.57
N THR A 115 -5.63 -9.16 -16.60
CA THR A 115 -4.46 -8.41 -17.08
C THR A 115 -4.22 -7.14 -16.26
N ALA A 116 -3.05 -6.51 -16.42
CA ALA A 116 -2.77 -5.22 -15.80
C ALA A 116 -3.76 -4.13 -16.27
N SER A 117 -4.21 -4.20 -17.53
CA SER A 117 -5.27 -3.33 -18.07
C SER A 117 -6.60 -3.52 -17.36
N ASP A 118 -7.03 -4.79 -17.23
CA ASP A 118 -8.30 -5.11 -16.58
C ASP A 118 -8.29 -4.66 -15.11
N TYR A 119 -7.15 -4.82 -14.44
CA TYR A 119 -6.98 -4.38 -13.06
C TYR A 119 -6.99 -2.85 -12.94
N ALA A 120 -6.35 -2.13 -13.87
CA ALA A 120 -6.41 -0.68 -13.93
C ALA A 120 -7.85 -0.18 -14.14
N ASP A 121 -8.64 -0.85 -14.98
CA ASP A 121 -10.05 -0.53 -15.19
C ASP A 121 -10.88 -0.76 -13.91
N GLN A 122 -10.62 -1.83 -13.17
CA GLN A 122 -11.29 -2.07 -11.88
C GLN A 122 -10.94 -1.00 -10.84
N ILE A 123 -9.66 -0.61 -10.75
CA ILE A 123 -9.20 0.46 -9.87
C ILE A 123 -9.93 1.78 -10.20
N LYS A 124 -9.98 2.15 -11.48
CA LYS A 124 -10.70 3.35 -11.93
C LYS A 124 -12.19 3.32 -11.56
N GLN A 125 -12.85 2.19 -11.78
CA GLN A 125 -14.25 2.01 -11.38
C GLN A 125 -14.43 2.13 -9.87
N THR A 126 -13.52 1.55 -9.09
CA THR A 126 -13.55 1.62 -7.63
C THR A 126 -13.47 3.07 -7.16
N TYR A 127 -12.45 3.81 -7.58
CA TYR A 127 -12.31 5.22 -7.18
C TYR A 127 -13.45 6.10 -7.66
N ASN A 128 -13.94 5.90 -8.88
CA ASN A 128 -15.10 6.65 -9.40
C ASN A 128 -16.41 6.33 -8.66
N SER A 129 -16.48 5.22 -7.94
CA SER A 129 -17.63 4.86 -7.10
C SER A 129 -17.52 5.35 -5.65
N MET A 130 -16.35 5.83 -5.24
CA MET A 130 -16.10 6.34 -3.89
C MET A 130 -16.36 7.84 -3.82
N ASP A 131 -17.17 8.26 -2.86
CA ASP A 131 -17.43 9.69 -2.62
C ASP A 131 -16.13 10.42 -2.24
N GLY A 132 -15.90 11.56 -2.85
CA GLY A 132 -14.73 12.38 -2.60
C GLY A 132 -13.48 11.98 -3.36
N TYR A 133 -13.54 10.95 -4.20
CA TYR A 133 -12.42 10.54 -5.06
C TYR A 133 -12.71 10.78 -6.53
N THR A 134 -11.67 11.10 -7.28
CA THR A 134 -11.76 11.34 -8.74
C THR A 134 -10.49 10.84 -9.41
N VAL A 135 -10.65 10.00 -10.43
CA VAL A 135 -9.54 9.65 -11.33
C VAL A 135 -9.27 10.86 -12.22
N THR A 136 -8.08 11.42 -12.11
CA THR A 136 -7.68 12.65 -12.83
C THR A 136 -6.88 12.38 -14.08
N ASN A 137 -6.22 11.22 -14.14
CA ASN A 137 -5.49 10.77 -15.31
C ASN A 137 -5.42 9.24 -15.32
N ASP A 138 -5.44 8.66 -16.51
CA ASP A 138 -5.08 7.27 -16.75
C ASP A 138 -4.32 7.19 -18.09
N LYS A 139 -3.22 6.46 -18.09
CA LYS A 139 -2.39 6.30 -19.29
C LYS A 139 -1.63 5.00 -19.30
N GLU A 140 -1.36 4.53 -20.49
CA GLU A 140 -0.34 3.51 -20.72
C GLU A 140 1.05 4.16 -20.76
N ASP A 141 2.03 3.51 -20.13
CA ASP A 141 3.42 3.97 -20.07
C ASP A 141 4.36 2.75 -19.88
N LYS A 142 5.62 3.03 -19.63
CA LYS A 142 6.61 2.02 -19.24
C LYS A 142 7.02 2.22 -17.78
N PHE A 143 7.14 1.13 -17.06
CA PHE A 143 7.70 1.11 -15.71
C PHE A 143 8.68 -0.06 -15.57
N ALA A 144 9.89 0.21 -15.08
CA ALA A 144 10.98 -0.77 -14.96
C ALA A 144 11.18 -1.60 -16.26
N GLY A 145 10.98 -0.96 -17.43
CA GLY A 145 11.13 -1.58 -18.75
C GLY A 145 9.95 -2.42 -19.25
N LYS A 146 8.89 -2.56 -18.47
CA LYS A 146 7.66 -3.30 -18.81
C LYS A 146 6.53 -2.35 -19.18
N ASP A 147 5.50 -2.88 -19.85
CA ASP A 147 4.26 -2.13 -20.07
C ASP A 147 3.55 -1.92 -18.73
N ALA A 148 3.03 -0.73 -18.52
CA ALA A 148 2.37 -0.34 -17.28
C ALA A 148 1.17 0.57 -17.54
N TYR A 149 0.22 0.55 -16.62
CA TYR A 149 -0.90 1.48 -16.55
C TYR A 149 -0.70 2.39 -15.34
N ILE A 150 -0.79 3.69 -15.55
CA ILE A 150 -0.65 4.71 -14.51
C ILE A 150 -2.01 5.34 -14.28
N VAL A 151 -2.48 5.30 -13.04
CA VAL A 151 -3.77 5.88 -12.63
C VAL A 151 -3.51 6.93 -11.56
N ASP A 152 -3.81 8.19 -11.87
CA ASP A 152 -3.70 9.29 -10.94
C ASP A 152 -5.07 9.60 -10.34
N VAL A 153 -5.13 9.73 -9.04
CA VAL A 153 -6.36 9.93 -8.28
C VAL A 153 -6.21 11.11 -7.33
N THR A 154 -7.22 11.95 -7.28
CA THR A 154 -7.37 12.93 -6.21
C THR A 154 -8.49 12.51 -5.29
N GLY A 155 -8.34 12.77 -4.00
CA GLY A 155 -9.36 12.46 -3.01
C GLY A 155 -9.40 13.50 -1.90
N GLU A 156 -10.43 13.39 -1.04
CA GLU A 156 -10.54 14.18 0.17
C GLU A 156 -10.69 13.24 1.38
N ILE A 157 -9.81 13.40 2.37
CA ILE A 157 -9.89 12.72 3.66
C ILE A 157 -10.14 13.77 4.72
N GLY A 158 -11.39 13.86 5.20
CA GLY A 158 -11.82 14.97 6.05
C GLY A 158 -11.85 16.28 5.25
N SER A 159 -10.97 17.23 5.62
CA SER A 159 -10.78 18.50 4.88
C SER A 159 -9.46 18.56 4.10
N GLN A 160 -8.73 17.46 4.06
CA GLN A 160 -7.40 17.39 3.45
C GLN A 160 -7.49 16.73 2.08
N LYS A 161 -7.05 17.43 1.05
CA LYS A 161 -6.85 16.85 -0.27
C LYS A 161 -5.66 15.90 -0.27
N VAL A 162 -5.84 14.76 -0.92
CA VAL A 162 -4.79 13.76 -1.13
C VAL A 162 -4.60 13.50 -2.62
N LEU A 163 -3.37 13.26 -3.01
CA LEU A 163 -2.96 12.81 -4.33
C LEU A 163 -2.44 11.38 -4.20
N LEU A 164 -2.98 10.49 -5.01
CA LEU A 164 -2.57 9.09 -5.08
C LEU A 164 -2.21 8.76 -6.52
N ASN A 165 -1.14 8.03 -6.70
CA ASN A 165 -0.75 7.49 -7.99
C ASN A 165 -0.60 5.99 -7.86
N GLN A 166 -1.12 5.26 -8.85
CA GLN A 166 -0.97 3.82 -8.94
C GLN A 166 -0.28 3.45 -10.24
N ILE A 167 0.74 2.63 -10.13
CA ILE A 167 1.43 2.03 -11.26
C ILE A 167 1.11 0.54 -11.24
N ILE A 168 0.48 0.07 -12.29
CA ILE A 168 0.05 -1.32 -12.44
C ILE A 168 0.85 -1.92 -13.59
N THR A 169 1.65 -2.93 -13.30
CA THR A 169 2.44 -3.64 -14.31
C THR A 169 2.38 -5.15 -14.10
N SER A 170 2.70 -5.91 -15.12
CA SER A 170 2.79 -7.36 -15.01
C SER A 170 4.13 -7.86 -15.50
N ASP A 171 4.69 -8.84 -14.79
CA ASP A 171 5.89 -9.57 -15.20
C ASP A 171 5.81 -11.02 -14.78
N ASN A 172 6.25 -11.92 -15.68
CA ASN A 172 6.32 -13.36 -15.44
C ASN A 172 5.02 -13.98 -14.88
N GLY A 173 3.85 -13.46 -15.29
CA GLY A 173 2.55 -13.94 -14.81
C GLY A 173 2.14 -13.40 -13.43
N ASN A 174 2.84 -12.42 -12.90
CA ASN A 174 2.47 -11.74 -11.68
C ASN A 174 2.08 -10.30 -11.97
N LEU A 175 1.08 -9.79 -11.27
CA LEU A 175 0.72 -8.39 -11.26
C LEU A 175 1.45 -7.70 -10.10
N VAL A 176 2.06 -6.55 -10.37
CA VAL A 176 2.69 -5.69 -9.36
C VAL A 176 2.00 -4.34 -9.40
N VAL A 177 1.51 -3.92 -8.26
CA VAL A 177 0.82 -2.63 -8.08
C VAL A 177 1.60 -1.81 -7.07
N ILE A 178 2.10 -0.67 -7.50
CA ILE A 178 2.75 0.30 -6.64
C ILE A 178 1.77 1.45 -6.43
N THR A 179 1.45 1.74 -5.17
CA THR A 179 0.65 2.92 -4.80
C THR A 179 1.53 3.86 -4.01
N TYR A 180 1.58 5.11 -4.42
CA TYR A 180 2.25 6.17 -3.67
C TYR A 180 1.39 7.42 -3.63
N GLY A 181 1.49 8.16 -2.56
CA GLY A 181 0.66 9.34 -2.38
C GLY A 181 0.92 10.07 -1.06
N ALA A 182 0.31 11.23 -0.97
CA ALA A 182 0.41 12.12 0.18
C ALA A 182 -0.73 13.17 0.15
N SER A 183 -0.80 14.04 1.16
CA SER A 183 -1.52 15.31 1.04
C SER A 183 -0.97 16.12 -0.13
N GLU A 184 -1.80 17.00 -0.73
CA GLU A 184 -1.42 17.81 -1.90
C GLU A 184 -0.13 18.60 -1.68
N ASN A 185 0.03 19.20 -0.49
CA ASN A 185 1.24 19.94 -0.14
C ASN A 185 2.47 19.05 0.05
N ALA A 186 2.32 17.93 0.76
CA ALA A 186 3.39 16.97 0.97
C ALA A 186 3.82 16.32 -0.36
N TYR A 187 2.86 15.95 -1.20
CA TYR A 187 3.14 15.38 -2.50
C TYR A 187 4.03 16.31 -3.35
N SER A 188 3.72 17.60 -3.37
CA SER A 188 4.52 18.59 -4.11
C SER A 188 5.96 18.69 -3.59
N LYS A 189 6.15 18.56 -2.28
CA LYS A 189 7.48 18.63 -1.64
C LYS A 189 8.29 17.34 -1.84
N LEU A 190 7.61 16.19 -1.93
CA LEU A 190 8.22 14.87 -2.00
C LEU A 190 8.24 14.26 -3.41
N SER A 191 7.87 15.01 -4.44
CA SER A 191 7.82 14.52 -5.82
C SER A 191 9.14 13.92 -6.31
N ASP A 192 10.28 14.55 -5.97
CA ASP A 192 11.61 14.05 -6.32
C ASP A 192 11.99 12.80 -5.52
N GLU A 193 11.54 12.70 -4.27
CA GLU A 193 11.74 11.49 -3.45
C GLU A 193 10.94 10.32 -4.00
N PHE A 194 9.66 10.53 -4.33
CA PHE A 194 8.84 9.50 -5.00
C PHE A 194 9.51 9.06 -6.30
N LYS A 195 9.93 10.02 -7.13
CA LYS A 195 10.61 9.71 -8.38
C LYS A 195 11.89 8.91 -8.16
N THR A 196 12.71 9.26 -7.18
CA THR A 196 13.96 8.56 -6.85
C THR A 196 13.69 7.10 -6.50
N VAL A 197 12.67 6.82 -5.67
CA VAL A 197 12.27 5.47 -5.31
C VAL A 197 11.79 4.71 -6.55
N LEU A 198 10.87 5.31 -7.32
CA LEU A 198 10.28 4.67 -8.51
C LEU A 198 11.31 4.37 -9.61
N ASP A 199 12.26 5.29 -9.86
CA ASP A 199 13.33 5.09 -10.85
C ASP A 199 14.29 3.95 -10.46
N SER A 200 14.29 3.54 -9.20
CA SER A 200 15.14 2.45 -8.68
C SER A 200 14.50 1.07 -8.75
N PHE A 201 13.25 0.97 -9.19
CA PHE A 201 12.55 -0.33 -9.28
C PHE A 201 13.14 -1.20 -10.38
N GLU A 202 13.35 -2.46 -10.03
CA GLU A 202 13.73 -3.54 -10.94
C GLU A 202 12.76 -4.71 -10.74
N LEU A 203 12.13 -5.18 -11.81
CA LEU A 203 11.32 -6.41 -11.84
C LEU A 203 12.22 -7.60 -12.16
N LYS A 204 11.96 -8.76 -11.54
CA LYS A 204 12.81 -9.95 -11.61
C LYS A 204 12.23 -11.05 -12.52
#